data_b57cd24a413cf7a506284d125e984486
#
_entry.id   b57cd24a413cf7a506284d125e984486
#
_cell.length_a   1.000
_cell.length_b   1.000
_cell.length_c   1.000
_cell.angle_alpha   90.00
_cell.angle_beta   90.00
_cell.angle_gamma   90.00
#
_symmetry.space_group_name_H-M   'P 1'
#
loop_
_entity.id
_entity.type
_entity.pdbx_description
1 polymer ?
#
loop_
_entity_poly.entity_id
_entity_poly.type
_entity_poly.pdbx_seq_one_letter_code
_entity_poly.pdbx_strand_id
1 'polypeptide(L)'
;VWTDLLKRYGDVFDIDLYLDRNSILKTNGITGCHCMLITGVNVVDDKTDRWKIENSWGNKYGNKGYYVATDDWIDTYVHRIVINKRFLEKKHLEILKQNKIKMEKWKAKC
;
A
#
# COMPACT_ATOMS: atom_id res chain seq x y z
N VAL A 1 -9.83 4.56 5.61
CA VAL A 1 -10.70 5.12 6.67
C VAL A 1 -9.90 5.35 7.94
N TRP A 2 -9.12 4.39 8.43
CA TRP A 2 -8.26 4.57 9.61
C TRP A 2 -7.09 5.53 9.36
N THR A 3 -6.51 5.53 8.18
CA THR A 3 -5.46 6.48 7.79
C THR A 3 -5.92 7.92 7.86
N ASP A 4 -7.16 8.22 7.45
CA ASP A 4 -7.72 9.57 7.53
C ASP A 4 -7.97 10.01 8.97
N LEU A 5 -8.41 9.08 9.82
CA LEU A 5 -8.63 9.35 11.24
C LEU A 5 -7.30 9.63 11.95
N LEU A 6 -6.31 8.75 11.78
CA LEU A 6 -4.99 8.91 12.37
C LEU A 6 -4.30 10.20 11.90
N LYS A 7 -4.43 10.53 10.61
CA LYS A 7 -3.91 11.80 10.08
C LYS A 7 -4.60 13.00 10.74
N ARG A 8 -5.93 12.98 10.88
CA ARG A 8 -6.66 14.08 11.53
C ARG A 8 -6.26 14.25 13.00
N TYR A 9 -6.07 13.17 13.73
CA TYR A 9 -5.56 13.25 15.10
C TYR A 9 -4.12 13.76 15.14
N GLY A 10 -3.26 13.30 14.24
CA GLY A 10 -1.89 13.80 14.12
C GLY A 10 -1.86 15.29 13.83
N ASP A 11 -2.65 15.77 12.88
CA ASP A 11 -2.73 17.18 12.50
C ASP A 11 -3.28 18.06 13.64
N VAL A 12 -4.23 17.57 14.44
CA VAL A 12 -4.83 18.33 15.56
C VAL A 12 -3.93 18.40 16.78
N PHE A 13 -3.20 17.33 17.08
CA PHE A 13 -2.39 17.23 18.30
C PHE A 13 -0.90 17.34 18.06
N ASP A 14 -0.48 17.58 16.81
CA ASP A 14 0.94 17.61 16.39
C ASP A 14 1.69 16.34 16.81
N ILE A 15 1.05 15.19 16.64
CA ILE A 15 1.58 13.88 17.02
C ILE A 15 1.70 13.02 15.76
N ASP A 16 2.86 12.42 15.54
CA ASP A 16 3.01 11.37 14.53
C ASP A 16 2.45 10.04 15.06
N LEU A 17 1.30 9.65 14.54
CA LEU A 17 0.62 8.40 14.86
C LEU A 17 0.93 7.30 13.84
N TYR A 18 2.14 7.30 13.27
CA TYR A 18 2.58 6.25 12.37
C TYR A 18 2.66 4.90 13.08
N LEU A 19 1.94 3.93 12.56
CA LEU A 19 2.01 2.53 12.99
C LEU A 19 2.62 1.69 11.86
N ASP A 20 3.69 0.98 12.14
CA ASP A 20 4.24 0.01 11.22
C ASP A 20 3.28 -1.18 11.00
N ARG A 21 3.53 -1.96 9.95
CA ARG A 21 2.70 -3.11 9.58
C ARG A 21 2.48 -4.09 10.75
N ASN A 22 3.53 -4.40 11.52
CA ASN A 22 3.43 -5.36 12.62
C ASN A 22 2.54 -4.83 13.76
N SER A 23 2.66 -3.55 14.06
CA SER A 23 1.84 -2.87 15.06
C SER A 23 0.37 -2.85 14.65
N ILE A 24 0.08 -2.54 13.38
CA ILE A 24 -1.28 -2.58 12.82
C ILE A 24 -1.88 -3.98 12.90
N LEU A 25 -1.09 -5.01 12.59
CA LEU A 25 -1.55 -6.40 12.67
C LEU A 25 -1.83 -6.83 14.11
N LYS A 26 -0.97 -6.45 15.06
CA LYS A 26 -1.13 -6.76 16.50
C LYS A 26 -2.36 -6.08 17.10
N THR A 27 -2.67 -4.88 16.66
CA THR A 27 -3.82 -4.10 17.16
C THR A 27 -5.14 -4.41 16.45
N ASN A 28 -5.17 -5.38 15.52
CA ASN A 28 -6.31 -5.66 14.63
C ASN A 28 -6.80 -4.39 13.88
N GLY A 29 -5.90 -3.48 13.58
CA GLY A 29 -6.21 -2.20 12.92
C GLY A 29 -6.69 -2.32 11.46
N ILE A 30 -6.69 -3.53 10.89
CA ILE A 30 -7.16 -3.77 9.53
C ILE A 30 -8.56 -4.35 9.57
N THR A 31 -9.53 -3.59 9.09
CA THR A 31 -10.95 -3.99 9.02
C THR A 31 -11.37 -4.49 7.63
N GLY A 32 -10.56 -4.25 6.62
CA GLY A 32 -10.84 -4.67 5.24
C GLY A 32 -9.74 -4.23 4.28
N CYS A 33 -9.84 -4.69 3.05
CA CYS A 33 -8.90 -4.36 1.98
C CYS A 33 -9.60 -3.60 0.87
N HIS A 34 -8.85 -2.75 0.18
CA HIS A 34 -9.32 -1.97 -0.94
C HIS A 34 -8.35 -2.13 -2.12
N CYS A 35 -8.90 -2.23 -3.32
CA CYS A 35 -8.11 -2.40 -4.53
C CYS A 35 -7.98 -1.06 -5.24
N MET A 36 -6.76 -0.64 -5.51
CA MET A 36 -6.44 0.61 -6.20
C MET A 36 -5.40 0.37 -7.28
N LEU A 37 -5.28 1.29 -8.23
CA LEU A 37 -4.34 1.19 -9.33
C LEU A 37 -3.12 2.10 -9.07
N ILE A 38 -1.92 1.53 -9.11
CA ILE A 38 -0.69 2.31 -9.14
C ILE A 38 -0.46 2.79 -10.58
N THR A 39 -0.46 4.11 -10.77
CA THR A 39 -0.35 4.75 -12.09
C THR A 39 0.95 5.49 -12.31
N GLY A 40 1.77 5.65 -11.28
CA GLY A 40 3.06 6.30 -11.40
C GLY A 40 3.92 6.14 -10.17
N VAL A 41 5.21 6.37 -10.33
CA VAL A 41 6.21 6.37 -9.28
C VAL A 41 7.17 7.55 -9.48
N ASN A 42 7.56 8.19 -8.40
CA ASN A 42 8.66 9.14 -8.35
C ASN A 42 9.90 8.44 -7.80
N VAL A 43 11.03 8.66 -8.46
CA VAL A 43 12.33 8.09 -8.07
C VAL A 43 13.30 9.25 -7.83
N VAL A 44 13.94 9.24 -6.68
CA VAL A 44 14.95 10.22 -6.27
C VAL A 44 16.20 9.44 -5.84
N ASP A 45 17.36 9.76 -6.41
CA ASP A 45 18.63 9.07 -6.11
C ASP A 45 18.53 7.52 -6.20
N ASP A 46 17.94 7.03 -7.30
CA ASP A 46 17.69 5.60 -7.56
C ASP A 46 16.80 4.88 -6.52
N LYS A 47 16.11 5.64 -5.67
CA LYS A 47 15.16 5.11 -4.69
C LYS A 47 13.75 5.62 -4.98
N THR A 48 12.78 4.77 -4.75
CA THR A 48 11.37 5.17 -4.77
C THR A 48 11.09 6.14 -3.63
N ASP A 49 10.35 7.20 -3.90
CA ASP A 49 9.97 8.22 -2.93
C ASP A 49 8.45 8.27 -2.77
N ARG A 50 7.74 8.38 -3.89
CA ARG A 50 6.29 8.56 -3.90
C ARG A 50 5.63 7.78 -5.02
N TRP A 51 4.39 7.40 -4.77
CA TRP A 51 3.57 6.61 -5.66
C TRP A 51 2.28 7.35 -5.98
N LYS A 52 1.93 7.41 -7.26
CA LYS A 52 0.64 7.92 -7.70
C LYS A 52 -0.37 6.77 -7.75
N ILE A 53 -1.45 6.92 -7.03
CA ILE A 53 -2.49 5.90 -6.89
C ILE A 53 -3.81 6.46 -7.41
N GLU A 54 -4.47 5.72 -8.29
CA GLU A 54 -5.82 6.00 -8.75
C GLU A 54 -6.83 5.17 -7.96
N ASN A 55 -7.85 5.84 -7.43
CA ASN A 55 -8.92 5.21 -6.68
C ASN A 55 -10.18 5.06 -7.56
N SER A 56 -10.99 4.05 -7.27
CA SER A 56 -12.23 3.76 -7.99
C SER A 56 -13.44 4.60 -7.55
N TRP A 57 -13.28 5.54 -6.62
CA TRP A 57 -14.38 6.34 -6.06
C TRP A 57 -14.78 7.56 -6.91
N GLY A 58 -14.11 7.75 -8.06
CA GLY A 58 -14.37 8.85 -8.96
C GLY A 58 -13.60 10.13 -8.62
N ASN A 59 -13.77 11.14 -9.48
CA ASN A 59 -12.96 12.36 -9.50
C ASN A 59 -13.27 13.39 -8.40
N LYS A 60 -14.32 13.16 -7.61
CA LYS A 60 -14.71 14.04 -6.49
C LYS A 60 -13.82 13.85 -5.25
N TYR A 61 -13.06 12.76 -5.19
CA TYR A 61 -12.22 12.41 -4.05
C TYR A 61 -10.74 12.59 -4.38
N GLY A 62 -9.93 12.96 -3.37
CA GLY A 62 -8.52 13.23 -3.57
C GLY A 62 -8.27 14.35 -4.57
N ASN A 63 -7.18 14.27 -5.32
CA ASN A 63 -6.91 15.16 -6.44
C ASN A 63 -7.46 14.55 -7.73
N LYS A 64 -8.72 14.82 -8.06
CA LYS A 64 -9.41 14.28 -9.25
C LYS A 64 -9.37 12.76 -9.34
N GLY A 65 -9.56 12.08 -8.21
CA GLY A 65 -9.51 10.61 -8.11
C GLY A 65 -8.14 10.01 -7.78
N TYR A 66 -7.11 10.85 -7.68
CA TYR A 66 -5.73 10.42 -7.42
C TYR A 66 -5.27 10.77 -6.02
N TYR A 67 -4.38 9.94 -5.52
CA TYR A 67 -3.68 10.12 -4.24
C TYR A 67 -2.18 9.96 -4.45
N VAL A 68 -1.42 10.54 -3.55
CA VAL A 68 0.03 10.32 -3.47
C VAL A 68 0.32 9.57 -2.19
N ALA A 69 0.97 8.42 -2.29
CA ALA A 69 1.45 7.65 -1.16
C ALA A 69 2.98 7.76 -1.06
N THR A 70 3.49 7.77 0.15
CA THR A 70 4.92 7.63 0.41
C THR A 70 5.35 6.17 0.28
N ASP A 71 6.65 5.93 0.19
CA ASP A 71 7.21 4.57 0.18
C ASP A 71 6.85 3.82 1.46
N ASP A 72 6.96 4.47 2.62
CA ASP A 72 6.56 3.90 3.92
C ASP A 72 5.08 3.49 3.97
N TRP A 73 4.21 4.28 3.33
CA TRP A 73 2.80 3.92 3.22
C TRP A 73 2.60 2.65 2.39
N ILE A 74 3.32 2.53 1.28
CA ILE A 74 3.28 1.33 0.42
C ILE A 74 3.75 0.10 1.22
N ASP A 75 4.88 0.20 1.91
CA ASP A 75 5.43 -0.89 2.72
C ASP A 75 4.50 -1.31 3.85
N THR A 76 3.80 -0.35 4.44
CA THR A 76 2.90 -0.62 5.56
C THR A 76 1.58 -1.24 5.12
N TYR A 77 0.95 -0.71 4.09
CA TYR A 77 -0.44 -1.04 3.76
C TYR A 77 -0.62 -1.93 2.53
N VAL A 78 0.31 -1.94 1.58
CA VAL A 78 0.18 -2.79 0.38
C VAL A 78 0.66 -4.20 0.68
N HIS A 79 -0.25 -5.16 0.66
CA HIS A 79 0.05 -6.57 0.97
C HIS A 79 -0.10 -7.50 -0.26
N ARG A 80 -0.64 -6.99 -1.34
CA ARG A 80 -0.80 -7.76 -2.59
C ARG A 80 -0.67 -6.85 -3.79
N ILE A 81 0.10 -7.29 -4.78
CA ILE A 81 0.24 -6.61 -6.07
C ILE A 81 -0.21 -7.59 -7.16
N VAL A 82 -1.04 -7.11 -8.09
CA VAL A 82 -1.44 -7.84 -9.30
C VAL A 82 -0.83 -7.14 -10.49
N ILE A 83 0.01 -7.84 -11.23
CA ILE A 83 0.69 -7.33 -12.41
C ILE A 83 0.65 -8.35 -13.54
N ASN A 84 0.56 -7.90 -14.79
CA ASN A 84 0.65 -8.79 -15.93
C ASN A 84 2.09 -9.28 -16.09
N LYS A 85 2.29 -10.59 -16.23
CA LYS A 85 3.60 -11.25 -16.36
C LYS A 85 4.48 -10.67 -17.48
N ARG A 86 3.88 -10.13 -18.53
CA ARG A 86 4.63 -9.50 -19.64
C ARG A 86 5.49 -8.30 -19.23
N PHE A 87 5.19 -7.69 -18.11
CA PHE A 87 5.93 -6.54 -17.55
C PHE A 87 6.99 -6.95 -16.53
N LEU A 88 7.10 -8.24 -16.21
CA LEU A 88 8.09 -8.74 -15.27
C LEU A 88 9.40 -9.04 -15.96
N GLU A 89 10.49 -8.63 -15.36
CA GLU A 89 11.84 -9.02 -15.79
C GLU A 89 12.06 -10.54 -15.60
N LYS A 90 13.01 -11.10 -16.35
CA LYS A 90 13.34 -12.54 -16.29
C LYS A 90 13.61 -13.02 -14.85
N LYS A 91 14.33 -12.23 -14.05
CA LYS A 91 14.63 -12.57 -12.64
C LYS A 91 13.37 -12.80 -11.80
N HIS A 92 12.33 -11.99 -12.00
CA HIS A 92 11.06 -12.14 -11.28
C HIS A 92 10.26 -13.35 -11.78
N LEU A 93 10.32 -13.63 -13.09
CA LEU A 93 9.69 -14.83 -13.67
C LEU A 93 10.31 -16.11 -13.15
N GLU A 94 11.63 -16.13 -12.93
CA GLU A 94 12.32 -17.29 -12.32
C GLU A 94 11.87 -17.52 -10.86
N ILE A 95 11.69 -16.46 -10.07
CA ILE A 95 11.15 -16.56 -8.72
C ILE A 95 9.75 -17.20 -8.74
N LEU A 96 8.91 -16.83 -9.72
CA LEU A 96 7.56 -17.41 -9.84
C LEU A 96 7.53 -18.91 -10.20
N LYS A 97 8.65 -19.46 -10.69
CA LYS A 97 8.80 -20.90 -10.98
C LYS A 97 9.20 -21.72 -9.74
N GLN A 98 9.70 -21.06 -8.70
CA GLN A 98 10.12 -21.72 -7.47
C GLN A 98 8.93 -22.27 -6.68
N ASN A 99 9.20 -23.23 -5.80
CA ASN A 99 8.18 -23.77 -4.92
C ASN A 99 7.58 -22.67 -4.05
N LYS A 100 6.25 -22.61 -4.02
CA LYS A 100 5.53 -21.63 -3.23
C LYS A 100 5.74 -21.90 -1.74
N ILE A 101 6.24 -20.91 -1.01
CA ILE A 101 6.24 -20.94 0.45
C ILE A 101 4.79 -20.71 0.90
N LYS A 102 4.21 -21.68 1.58
CA LYS A 102 2.87 -21.55 2.16
C LYS A 102 3.00 -20.71 3.43
N MET A 103 2.58 -19.47 3.36
CA MET A 103 2.49 -18.63 4.54
C MET A 103 1.27 -19.02 5.38
N GLU A 104 1.38 -18.85 6.71
CA GLU A 104 0.21 -19.00 7.58
C GLU A 104 -0.93 -18.09 7.12
N LYS A 105 -2.16 -18.57 7.29
CA LYS A 105 -3.35 -17.78 6.94
C LYS A 105 -3.30 -16.45 7.70
N TRP A 106 -3.17 -15.38 6.97
CA TRP A 106 -3.34 -14.06 7.53
C TRP A 106 -4.77 -13.92 8.08
N LYS A 107 -4.88 -13.58 9.36
CA LYS A 107 -6.18 -13.52 10.06
C LYS A 107 -7.04 -12.33 9.65
N ALA A 108 -6.52 -11.37 8.89
CA ALA A 108 -7.32 -10.29 8.35
C ALA A 108 -8.31 -10.83 7.30
N LYS A 109 -9.57 -10.53 7.47
CA LYS A 109 -10.63 -10.82 6.50
C LYS A 109 -10.49 -9.87 5.32
N CYS A 110 -9.70 -10.22 4.35
CA CYS A 110 -9.66 -9.57 3.05
C CYS A 110 -10.42 -10.42 2.02
#